data_e78810995cc791b6089f68088bd6cf11
#
_entry.id   e78810995cc791b6089f68088bd6cf11
#
_cell.length_a   1.000
_cell.length_b   1.000
_cell.length_c   1.000
_cell.angle_alpha   90.00
_cell.angle_beta   90.00
_cell.angle_gamma   90.00
#
_symmetry.space_group_name_H-M   'P 1'
#
loop_
_entity.id
_entity.type
_entity.pdbx_description
1 polymer ?
#
loop_
_entity_poly.entity_id
_entity_poly.type
_entity_poly.pdbx_seq_one_letter_code
_entity_poly.pdbx_strand_id
1 'polypeptide(L)'
;DPKALAMLRGRPFISYILETVSKLNLPIKPVIVVGYKRERLFEVLGSEFNYAIQEDQLGTGHAVLSAKDSVDKNNKTIFVISADQPVISPETIKKVLDVHTKNNNIITLGTVILPDFDDWRFGAYKLGRIIRDNNGNVTKIIESKDAIEKEKEIKEINPAIYAFNSEWLWNNLGKV
;
A
#
# COMPACT_ATOMS: atom_id res chain seq x y z
N ASP A 1 8.98 1.94 18.31
CA ASP A 1 8.36 0.74 17.72
C ASP A 1 7.95 1.01 16.28
N PRO A 2 7.89 -0.03 15.42
CA PRO A 2 7.36 0.11 14.07
C PRO A 2 5.95 0.69 14.06
N LYS A 3 5.62 1.56 13.08
CA LYS A 3 4.27 2.16 12.96
C LYS A 3 3.16 1.09 12.89
N ALA A 4 3.43 -0.04 12.27
CA ALA A 4 2.50 -1.16 12.19
C ALA A 4 2.07 -1.70 13.56
N LEU A 5 2.88 -1.48 14.60
CA LEU A 5 2.59 -1.86 15.99
C LEU A 5 1.97 -0.71 16.82
N ALA A 6 1.72 0.47 16.23
CA ALA A 6 0.98 1.53 16.89
C ALA A 6 -0.41 1.02 17.27
N MET A 7 -0.86 1.38 18.47
CA MET A 7 -2.09 0.83 19.05
C MET A 7 -3.31 1.68 18.68
N LEU A 8 -4.36 1.02 18.21
CA LEU A 8 -5.69 1.59 18.03
C LEU A 8 -6.68 0.75 18.84
N ARG A 9 -7.35 1.37 19.82
CA ARG A 9 -8.31 0.68 20.70
C ARG A 9 -7.78 -0.62 21.29
N GLY A 10 -6.51 -0.62 21.75
CA GLY A 10 -5.88 -1.77 22.39
C GLY A 10 -5.36 -2.85 21.45
N ARG A 11 -5.36 -2.63 20.13
CA ARG A 11 -4.83 -3.58 19.14
C ARG A 11 -3.84 -2.91 18.18
N PRO A 12 -2.76 -3.59 17.74
CA PRO A 12 -1.83 -3.05 16.76
C PRO A 12 -2.51 -2.76 15.41
N PHE A 13 -2.08 -1.72 14.69
CA PHE A 13 -2.60 -1.39 13.35
C PHE A 13 -2.58 -2.58 12.41
N ILE A 14 -1.48 -3.32 12.36
CA ILE A 14 -1.33 -4.47 11.47
C ILE A 14 -2.39 -5.55 11.72
N SER A 15 -2.87 -5.72 12.96
CA SER A 15 -3.91 -6.72 13.28
C SER A 15 -5.23 -6.41 12.56
N TYR A 16 -5.56 -5.13 12.39
CA TYR A 16 -6.75 -4.71 11.63
C TYR A 16 -6.60 -5.02 10.14
N ILE A 17 -5.42 -4.75 9.57
CA ILE A 17 -5.13 -5.06 8.17
C ILE A 17 -5.22 -6.57 7.92
N LEU A 18 -4.59 -7.38 8.77
CA LEU A 18 -4.61 -8.84 8.64
C LEU A 18 -6.02 -9.40 8.78
N GLU A 19 -6.83 -8.87 9.70
CA GLU A 19 -8.26 -9.22 9.81
C GLU A 19 -9.03 -8.82 8.55
N THR A 20 -8.78 -7.64 7.99
CA THR A 20 -9.42 -7.19 6.74
C THR A 20 -9.05 -8.12 5.57
N VAL A 21 -7.77 -8.46 5.44
CA VAL A 21 -7.29 -9.38 4.40
C VAL A 21 -7.87 -10.79 4.58
N SER A 22 -7.98 -11.29 5.81
CA SER A 22 -8.57 -12.61 6.07
C SER A 22 -10.02 -12.73 5.62
N LYS A 23 -10.80 -11.64 5.72
CA LYS A 23 -12.21 -11.59 5.25
C LYS A 23 -12.36 -11.68 3.73
N LEU A 24 -11.29 -11.50 2.98
CA LEU A 24 -11.30 -11.67 1.52
C LEU A 24 -11.28 -13.15 1.10
N ASN A 25 -10.99 -14.07 2.02
CA ASN A 25 -10.89 -15.52 1.78
C ASN A 25 -9.99 -15.85 0.57
N LEU A 26 -8.87 -15.15 0.44
CA LEU A 26 -7.90 -15.41 -0.62
C LEU A 26 -7.20 -16.76 -0.38
N PRO A 27 -6.89 -17.52 -1.45
CA PRO A 27 -6.25 -18.83 -1.34
C PRO A 27 -4.76 -18.74 -0.92
N ILE A 28 -4.23 -17.55 -0.75
CA ILE A 28 -2.83 -17.25 -0.45
C ILE A 28 -2.70 -16.48 0.85
N LYS A 29 -1.61 -16.72 1.58
CA LYS A 29 -1.25 -15.91 2.75
C LYS A 29 -0.57 -14.61 2.30
N PRO A 30 -0.80 -13.48 3.00
CA PRO A 30 -0.06 -12.25 2.74
C PRO A 30 1.42 -12.41 3.09
N VAL A 31 2.28 -11.75 2.33
CA VAL A 31 3.69 -11.55 2.68
C VAL A 31 3.81 -10.23 3.44
N ILE A 32 4.37 -10.28 4.63
CA ILE A 32 4.58 -9.11 5.47
C ILE A 32 6.02 -8.64 5.30
N VAL A 33 6.19 -7.46 4.71
CA VAL A 33 7.53 -6.86 4.60
C VAL A 33 7.89 -6.20 5.92
N VAL A 34 9.02 -6.60 6.47
CA VAL A 34 9.52 -6.13 7.76
C VAL A 34 10.92 -5.55 7.61
N GLY A 35 11.22 -4.51 8.37
CA GLY A 35 12.52 -3.84 8.35
C GLY A 35 13.01 -3.52 9.76
N TYR A 36 13.14 -2.24 10.06
CA TYR A 36 13.61 -1.77 11.37
C TYR A 36 12.80 -2.37 12.54
N LYS A 37 13.51 -2.92 13.53
CA LYS A 37 12.92 -3.59 14.71
C LYS A 37 11.97 -4.74 14.37
N ARG A 38 12.28 -5.50 13.32
CA ARG A 38 11.48 -6.63 12.83
C ARG A 38 11.20 -7.70 13.92
N GLU A 39 12.09 -7.86 14.88
CA GLU A 39 11.96 -8.79 15.99
C GLU A 39 10.66 -8.53 16.77
N ARG A 40 10.31 -7.27 16.95
CA ARG A 40 9.05 -6.88 17.63
C ARG A 40 7.81 -7.31 16.84
N LEU A 41 7.87 -7.27 15.51
CA LEU A 41 6.78 -7.77 14.67
C LEU A 41 6.67 -9.30 14.74
N PHE A 42 7.80 -10.01 14.77
CA PHE A 42 7.80 -11.46 14.93
C PHE A 42 7.24 -11.89 16.29
N GLU A 43 7.59 -11.18 17.38
CA GLU A 43 7.04 -11.43 18.72
C GLU A 43 5.52 -11.26 18.76
N VAL A 44 4.98 -10.24 18.08
CA VAL A 44 3.54 -9.92 18.11
C VAL A 44 2.73 -10.79 17.18
N LEU A 45 3.25 -11.10 15.98
CA LEU A 45 2.52 -11.81 14.92
C LEU A 45 2.82 -13.30 14.86
N GLY A 46 3.93 -13.75 15.49
CA GLY A 46 4.35 -15.13 15.45
C GLY A 46 4.93 -15.59 14.10
N SER A 47 5.05 -16.91 13.94
CA SER A 47 5.65 -17.54 12.76
C SER A 47 4.63 -17.99 11.70
N GLU A 48 3.36 -17.65 11.86
CA GLU A 48 2.29 -18.13 10.97
C GLU A 48 2.24 -17.41 9.60
N PHE A 49 2.92 -16.27 9.49
CA PHE A 49 2.95 -15.45 8.28
C PHE A 49 4.22 -15.66 7.48
N ASN A 50 4.14 -15.36 6.18
CA ASN A 50 5.31 -15.24 5.33
C ASN A 50 5.92 -13.85 5.51
N TYR A 51 7.22 -13.79 5.78
CA TYR A 51 7.94 -12.53 5.97
C TYR A 51 8.95 -12.32 4.86
N ALA A 52 9.09 -11.07 4.43
CA ALA A 52 10.17 -10.60 3.60
C ALA A 52 10.94 -9.50 4.35
N ILE A 53 12.27 -9.54 4.31
CA ILE A 53 13.09 -8.61 5.06
C ILE A 53 13.55 -7.49 4.14
N GLN A 54 13.22 -6.25 4.52
CA GLN A 54 13.77 -5.05 3.92
C GLN A 54 14.92 -4.55 4.81
N GLU A 55 16.16 -4.82 4.42
CA GLU A 55 17.32 -4.42 5.22
C GLU A 55 17.49 -2.90 5.22
N ASP A 56 17.47 -2.27 4.04
CA ASP A 56 17.58 -0.83 3.87
C ASP A 56 16.22 -0.21 3.60
N GLN A 57 15.83 0.80 4.37
CA GLN A 57 14.51 1.45 4.23
C GLN A 57 14.50 2.51 3.12
N LEU A 58 14.62 2.09 1.87
CA LEU A 58 14.69 2.96 0.69
C LEU A 58 13.31 3.32 0.11
N GLY A 59 12.23 3.10 0.86
CA GLY A 59 10.88 3.46 0.48
C GLY A 59 10.00 2.25 0.11
N THR A 60 8.75 2.56 -0.30
CA THR A 60 7.71 1.54 -0.55
C THR A 60 8.06 0.63 -1.72
N GLY A 61 8.60 1.17 -2.82
CA GLY A 61 9.02 0.37 -3.97
C GLY A 61 10.09 -0.65 -3.59
N HIS A 62 11.09 -0.25 -2.81
CA HIS A 62 12.12 -1.15 -2.30
C HIS A 62 11.55 -2.22 -1.35
N ALA A 63 10.56 -1.86 -0.53
CA ALA A 63 9.86 -2.82 0.32
C ALA A 63 9.16 -3.91 -0.52
N VAL A 64 8.45 -3.52 -1.58
CA VAL A 64 7.82 -4.47 -2.49
C VAL A 64 8.86 -5.34 -3.20
N LEU A 65 9.97 -4.76 -3.64
CA LEU A 65 11.07 -5.51 -4.28
C LEU A 65 11.66 -6.57 -3.35
N SER A 66 11.82 -6.24 -2.06
CA SER A 66 12.31 -7.19 -1.04
C SER A 66 11.40 -8.40 -0.85
N ALA A 67 10.11 -8.29 -1.21
CA ALA A 67 9.15 -9.39 -1.13
C ALA A 67 9.18 -10.33 -2.35
N LYS A 68 9.90 -10.00 -3.41
CA LYS A 68 9.84 -10.70 -4.72
C LYS A 68 10.01 -12.21 -4.59
N ASP A 69 10.99 -12.66 -3.81
CA ASP A 69 11.30 -14.09 -3.68
C ASP A 69 10.39 -14.81 -2.67
N SER A 70 9.63 -14.06 -1.88
CA SER A 70 8.64 -14.58 -0.93
C SER A 70 7.24 -14.71 -1.51
N VAL A 71 7.02 -14.20 -2.72
CA VAL A 71 5.73 -14.24 -3.42
C VAL A 71 5.71 -15.40 -4.39
N ASP A 72 4.60 -16.15 -4.44
CA ASP A 72 4.42 -17.21 -5.43
C ASP A 72 4.45 -16.63 -6.85
N LYS A 73 5.36 -17.17 -7.67
CA LYS A 73 5.60 -16.75 -9.06
C LYS A 73 4.38 -16.99 -9.98
N ASN A 74 3.44 -17.83 -9.57
CA ASN A 74 2.20 -18.09 -10.33
C ASN A 74 1.13 -17.00 -10.12
N ASN A 75 1.31 -16.12 -9.13
CA ASN A 75 0.39 -15.02 -8.92
C ASN A 75 0.44 -14.03 -10.09
N LYS A 76 -0.71 -13.80 -10.71
CA LYS A 76 -0.85 -12.83 -11.82
C LYS A 76 -1.00 -11.40 -11.35
N THR A 77 -1.47 -11.20 -10.13
CA THR A 77 -1.72 -9.88 -9.52
C THR A 77 -1.01 -9.78 -8.19
N ILE A 78 -0.30 -8.69 -7.98
CA ILE A 78 0.31 -8.32 -6.70
C ILE A 78 -0.48 -7.14 -6.13
N PHE A 79 -1.09 -7.34 -4.96
CA PHE A 79 -1.76 -6.27 -4.23
C PHE A 79 -0.85 -5.75 -3.10
N VAL A 80 -0.66 -4.44 -3.08
CA VAL A 80 0.20 -3.77 -2.11
C VAL A 80 -0.62 -2.81 -1.26
N ILE A 81 -0.44 -2.90 0.06
CA ILE A 81 -1.08 -2.04 1.04
C ILE A 81 -0.12 -1.73 2.18
N SER A 82 -0.19 -0.51 2.69
CA SER A 82 0.61 -0.11 3.85
C SER A 82 0.03 -0.66 5.15
N ALA A 83 0.90 -1.17 6.03
CA ALA A 83 0.50 -1.75 7.32
C ALA A 83 0.05 -0.71 8.36
N ASP A 84 0.12 0.58 8.05
CA ASP A 84 -0.33 1.69 8.91
C ASP A 84 -1.71 2.26 8.51
N GLN A 85 -2.50 1.50 7.74
CA GLN A 85 -3.86 1.88 7.32
C GLN A 85 -4.95 0.99 7.96
N PRO A 86 -5.14 1.03 9.28
CA PRO A 86 -5.98 0.07 10.02
C PRO A 86 -7.46 0.10 9.66
N VAL A 87 -7.93 1.13 8.96
CA VAL A 87 -9.38 1.35 8.69
C VAL A 87 -9.79 1.00 7.25
N ILE A 88 -8.89 0.41 6.44
CA ILE A 88 -9.28 -0.02 5.10
C ILE A 88 -10.28 -1.17 5.19
N SER A 89 -11.34 -1.09 4.37
CA SER A 89 -12.37 -2.13 4.36
C SER A 89 -12.08 -3.24 3.35
N PRO A 90 -12.60 -4.47 3.57
CA PRO A 90 -12.50 -5.56 2.59
C PRO A 90 -13.13 -5.17 1.24
N GLU A 91 -14.23 -4.40 1.25
CA GLU A 91 -14.92 -3.94 0.05
C GLU A 91 -14.04 -3.03 -0.79
N THR A 92 -13.23 -2.16 -0.16
CA THR A 92 -12.28 -1.29 -0.85
C THR A 92 -11.21 -2.12 -1.56
N ILE A 93 -10.62 -3.10 -0.86
CA ILE A 93 -9.61 -3.99 -1.45
C ILE A 93 -10.22 -4.77 -2.62
N LYS A 94 -11.40 -5.37 -2.41
CA LYS A 94 -12.11 -6.12 -3.44
C LYS A 94 -12.39 -5.26 -4.67
N LYS A 95 -12.87 -4.02 -4.49
CA LYS A 95 -13.14 -3.11 -5.60
C LYS A 95 -11.88 -2.81 -6.43
N VAL A 96 -10.74 -2.58 -5.79
CA VAL A 96 -9.47 -2.33 -6.51
C VAL A 96 -9.04 -3.58 -7.29
N LEU A 97 -9.13 -4.77 -6.69
CA LEU A 97 -8.81 -6.04 -7.33
C LEU A 97 -9.77 -6.35 -8.50
N ASP A 98 -11.09 -6.13 -8.31
CA ASP A 98 -12.09 -6.35 -9.36
C ASP A 98 -11.86 -5.43 -10.56
N VAL A 99 -11.58 -4.14 -10.34
CA VAL A 99 -11.24 -3.18 -11.41
C VAL A 99 -9.96 -3.60 -12.12
N HIS A 100 -8.94 -4.02 -11.37
CA HIS A 100 -7.67 -4.45 -11.91
C HIS A 100 -7.82 -5.67 -12.84
N THR A 101 -8.47 -6.71 -12.34
CA THR A 101 -8.63 -7.98 -13.07
C THR A 101 -9.59 -7.87 -14.23
N LYS A 102 -10.76 -7.22 -14.03
CA LYS A 102 -11.79 -7.07 -15.06
C LYS A 102 -11.30 -6.31 -16.29
N ASN A 103 -10.47 -5.29 -16.07
CA ASN A 103 -9.94 -4.46 -17.16
C ASN A 103 -8.56 -4.91 -17.65
N ASN A 104 -8.01 -5.97 -17.06
CA ASN A 104 -6.64 -6.46 -17.33
C ASN A 104 -5.59 -5.32 -17.24
N ASN A 105 -5.72 -4.49 -16.20
CA ASN A 105 -4.85 -3.33 -16.03
C ASN A 105 -3.41 -3.75 -15.69
N ILE A 106 -2.45 -2.94 -16.10
CA ILE A 106 -1.05 -3.09 -15.66
C ILE A 106 -0.90 -2.61 -14.22
N ILE A 107 -1.49 -1.45 -13.90
CA ILE A 107 -1.50 -0.85 -12.57
C ILE A 107 -2.92 -0.36 -12.30
N THR A 108 -3.41 -0.62 -11.10
CA THR A 108 -4.62 0.00 -10.56
C THR A 108 -4.28 0.58 -9.20
N LEU A 109 -4.65 1.82 -8.95
CA LEU A 109 -4.44 2.48 -7.67
C LEU A 109 -5.77 2.91 -7.05
N GLY A 110 -5.87 2.81 -5.75
CA GLY A 110 -6.93 3.44 -4.97
C GLY A 110 -6.52 4.89 -4.66
N THR A 111 -7.41 5.84 -4.93
CA THR A 111 -7.22 7.25 -4.56
C THR A 111 -8.30 7.70 -3.59
N VAL A 112 -8.04 8.79 -2.89
CA VAL A 112 -9.02 9.44 -2.01
C VAL A 112 -9.09 10.91 -2.39
N ILE A 113 -10.31 11.41 -2.62
CA ILE A 113 -10.56 12.83 -2.81
C ILE A 113 -11.09 13.39 -1.49
N LEU A 114 -10.33 14.32 -0.91
CA LEU A 114 -10.70 15.01 0.33
C LEU A 114 -11.39 16.34 0.01
N PRO A 115 -12.33 16.78 0.84
CA PRO A 115 -12.92 18.13 0.68
C PRO A 115 -11.90 19.23 0.97
N ASP A 116 -11.02 19.00 1.95
CA ASP A 116 -10.01 19.93 2.44
C ASP A 116 -8.92 19.15 3.20
N PHE A 117 -7.97 19.87 3.81
CA PHE A 117 -6.94 19.32 4.68
C PHE A 117 -7.06 19.84 6.12
N ASP A 118 -8.25 20.23 6.56
CA ASP A 118 -8.48 20.79 7.87
C ASP A 118 -8.69 19.70 8.94
N ASP A 119 -8.58 20.06 10.19
CA ASP A 119 -8.80 19.19 11.35
C ASP A 119 -8.02 17.87 11.26
N TRP A 120 -8.71 16.75 11.46
CA TRP A 120 -8.14 15.40 11.41
C TRP A 120 -7.58 15.03 10.04
N ARG A 121 -8.03 15.67 8.96
CA ARG A 121 -7.56 15.47 7.58
C ARG A 121 -6.18 16.06 7.32
N PHE A 122 -5.70 16.96 8.21
CA PHE A 122 -4.36 17.53 8.10
C PHE A 122 -3.25 16.49 8.01
N GLY A 123 -3.44 15.32 8.65
CA GLY A 123 -2.51 14.19 8.53
C GLY A 123 -2.30 13.72 7.09
N ALA A 124 -3.32 13.83 6.26
CA ALA A 124 -3.27 13.44 4.84
C ALA A 124 -2.54 14.45 3.94
N TYR A 125 -2.26 15.67 4.44
CA TYR A 125 -1.47 16.67 3.71
C TYR A 125 -0.05 16.19 3.36
N LYS A 126 0.47 15.22 4.10
CA LYS A 126 1.80 14.61 3.88
C LYS A 126 1.80 13.53 2.79
N LEU A 127 0.64 13.09 2.33
CA LEU A 127 0.52 12.06 1.30
C LEU A 127 0.79 12.63 -0.10
N GLY A 128 1.17 11.75 -1.03
CA GLY A 128 1.39 12.12 -2.43
C GLY A 128 0.10 12.63 -3.09
N ARG A 129 0.25 13.48 -4.10
CA ARG A 129 -0.85 14.04 -4.91
C ARG A 129 -0.99 13.28 -6.21
N ILE A 130 -2.23 13.05 -6.62
CA ILE A 130 -2.55 12.45 -7.91
C ILE A 130 -2.71 13.57 -8.93
N ILE A 131 -1.86 13.55 -9.95
CA ILE A 131 -1.91 14.53 -11.03
C ILE A 131 -2.64 13.90 -12.21
N ARG A 132 -3.64 14.61 -12.72
CA ARG A 132 -4.42 14.19 -13.89
C ARG A 132 -4.25 15.17 -15.05
N ASP A 133 -4.31 14.64 -16.27
CA ASP A 133 -4.43 15.45 -17.48
C ASP A 133 -5.86 15.97 -17.67
N ASN A 134 -6.06 16.76 -18.73
CA ASN A 134 -7.38 17.33 -19.08
C ASN A 134 -8.44 16.28 -19.43
N ASN A 135 -8.03 15.05 -19.73
CA ASN A 135 -8.93 13.92 -20.03
C ASN A 135 -9.25 13.08 -18.77
N GLY A 136 -8.69 13.46 -17.61
CA GLY A 136 -8.86 12.77 -16.35
C GLY A 136 -7.92 11.57 -16.15
N ASN A 137 -6.96 11.31 -17.04
CA ASN A 137 -5.99 10.25 -16.87
C ASN A 137 -4.96 10.62 -15.81
N VAL A 138 -4.57 9.67 -14.97
CA VAL A 138 -3.47 9.83 -14.02
C VAL A 138 -2.16 9.88 -14.81
N THR A 139 -1.44 10.98 -14.69
CA THR A 139 -0.15 11.19 -15.37
C THR A 139 1.04 11.05 -14.45
N LYS A 140 0.85 11.35 -13.15
CA LYS A 140 1.94 11.39 -12.18
C LYS A 140 1.40 11.26 -10.76
N ILE A 141 2.23 10.72 -9.88
CA ILE A 141 2.09 10.84 -8.43
C ILE A 141 3.27 11.67 -7.95
N ILE A 142 3.01 12.75 -7.22
CA ILE A 142 4.04 13.63 -6.67
C ILE A 142 3.99 13.53 -5.15
N GLU A 143 5.09 13.14 -4.53
CA GLU A 143 5.20 13.16 -3.08
C GLU A 143 5.08 14.58 -2.53
N SER A 144 4.42 14.75 -1.38
CA SER A 144 4.14 16.09 -0.82
C SER A 144 5.40 16.94 -0.61
N LYS A 145 6.53 16.29 -0.32
CA LYS A 145 7.84 16.98 -0.13
C LYS A 145 8.41 17.54 -1.43
N ASP A 146 8.07 16.95 -2.58
CA ASP A 146 8.57 17.30 -3.91
C ASP A 146 7.55 18.14 -4.70
N ALA A 147 6.33 18.32 -4.17
CA ALA A 147 5.24 19.06 -4.78
C ALA A 147 5.44 20.57 -4.65
N ILE A 148 5.18 21.32 -5.73
CA ILE A 148 5.09 22.78 -5.68
C ILE A 148 3.76 23.21 -5.00
N GLU A 149 3.66 24.47 -4.58
CA GLU A 149 2.49 24.95 -3.80
C GLU A 149 1.15 24.67 -4.50
N LYS A 150 1.06 24.91 -5.82
CA LYS A 150 -0.14 24.62 -6.60
C LYS A 150 -0.52 23.14 -6.60
N GLU A 151 0.47 22.24 -6.61
CA GLU A 151 0.24 20.79 -6.56
C GLU A 151 -0.20 20.34 -5.16
N LYS A 152 0.30 20.99 -4.10
CA LYS A 152 -0.14 20.73 -2.72
C LYS A 152 -1.61 21.04 -2.47
N GLU A 153 -2.22 21.92 -3.27
CA GLU A 153 -3.64 22.25 -3.19
C GLU A 153 -4.55 21.13 -3.73
N ILE A 154 -4.01 20.19 -4.52
CA ILE A 154 -4.77 19.09 -5.07
C ILE A 154 -5.28 18.20 -3.93
N LYS A 155 -6.60 17.96 -3.95
CA LYS A 155 -7.30 17.20 -2.90
C LYS A 155 -7.32 15.69 -3.15
N GLU A 156 -6.95 15.23 -4.34
CA GLU A 156 -6.82 13.81 -4.64
C GLU A 156 -5.44 13.32 -4.19
N ILE A 157 -5.46 12.40 -3.23
CA ILE A 157 -4.27 11.89 -2.57
C ILE A 157 -4.04 10.41 -2.86
N ASN A 158 -2.77 10.00 -2.72
CA ASN A 158 -2.31 8.63 -2.86
C ASN A 158 -2.18 7.95 -1.48
N PRO A 159 -3.10 7.09 -1.08
CA PRO A 159 -3.01 6.33 0.17
C PRO A 159 -2.09 5.10 0.06
N ALA A 160 -1.37 4.91 -1.05
CA ALA A 160 -0.52 3.75 -1.31
C ALA A 160 -1.27 2.41 -1.30
N ILE A 161 -2.39 2.34 -2.01
CA ILE A 161 -3.16 1.13 -2.27
C ILE A 161 -3.03 0.80 -3.75
N TYR A 162 -2.38 -0.33 -4.08
CA TYR A 162 -2.06 -0.68 -5.47
C TYR A 162 -2.38 -2.13 -5.78
N ALA A 163 -2.82 -2.38 -7.02
CA ALA A 163 -2.78 -3.68 -7.66
C ALA A 163 -1.93 -3.59 -8.92
N PHE A 164 -1.02 -4.54 -9.10
CA PHE A 164 -0.10 -4.60 -10.22
C PHE A 164 -0.25 -5.91 -10.98
N ASN A 165 -0.07 -5.88 -12.30
CA ASN A 165 0.29 -7.07 -13.03
C ASN A 165 1.65 -7.57 -12.53
N SER A 166 1.73 -8.83 -12.12
CA SER A 166 2.91 -9.39 -11.47
C SER A 166 4.15 -9.38 -12.38
N GLU A 167 4.00 -9.81 -13.62
CA GLU A 167 5.10 -9.87 -14.58
C GLU A 167 5.66 -8.47 -14.85
N TRP A 168 4.77 -7.51 -15.10
CA TRP A 168 5.18 -6.13 -15.34
C TRP A 168 5.90 -5.54 -14.11
N LEU A 169 5.36 -5.77 -12.91
CA LEU A 169 5.93 -5.26 -11.66
C LEU A 169 7.38 -5.74 -11.50
N TRP A 170 7.61 -7.05 -11.59
CA TRP A 170 8.93 -7.61 -11.36
C TRP A 170 9.95 -7.28 -12.44
N ASN A 171 9.50 -6.98 -13.67
CA ASN A 171 10.36 -6.56 -14.76
C ASN A 171 10.74 -5.07 -14.72
N ASN A 172 10.02 -4.25 -13.96
CA ASN A 172 10.20 -2.80 -13.97
C ASN A 172 10.58 -2.21 -12.60
N LEU A 173 10.17 -2.80 -11.49
CA LEU A 173 10.36 -2.22 -10.16
C LEU A 173 11.84 -2.02 -9.80
N GLY A 174 12.75 -2.86 -10.26
CA GLY A 174 14.19 -2.72 -10.01
C GLY A 174 14.89 -1.65 -10.85
N LYS A 175 14.15 -0.93 -11.73
CA LYS A 175 14.70 0.13 -12.60
C LYS A 175 14.40 1.53 -12.06
N VAL A 176 13.71 1.63 -10.94
CA VAL A 176 13.24 2.90 -10.34
C VAL A 176 14.10 3.24 -9.13
#